data_d35a6a7d7ad43d041191e4f87053d243
#
_entry.id   d35a6a7d7ad43d041191e4f87053d243
#
_cell.length_a   1.000
_cell.length_b   1.000
_cell.length_c   1.000
_cell.angle_alpha   90.00
_cell.angle_beta   90.00
_cell.angle_gamma   90.00
#
_symmetry.space_group_name_H-M   'P 1'
#
loop_
_entity.id
_entity.type
_entity.pdbx_description
1 polymer ?
#
loop_
_entity_poly.entity_id
_entity_poly.type
_entity_poly.pdbx_seq_one_letter_code
_entity_poly.pdbx_strand_id
1 'polypeptide(L)'
;MSAVYDIHTHDFPEVPGTSIVQLTPARYCLYPDHVYSVGLHPWDIEDDWRVQMAKVAVIAMHPHVLAIGEAGLDKKKSPVPMDVQKAVFREHVKLSEMLHKPLIVHCVKAVDELLAIRREMGVKHPWVLHGYRGGPEQAEQLRKQGIYVSLGLEYNTDTLLDMPFKYLLLESDTHGDVNVLYKLVSEDMEANEQSVRSLVAKNIVAFLKSHDEHSFE
;
A
#
# COMPACT_ATOMS: atom_id res chain seq x y z
N MET A 1 -13.44 10.31 -12.59
CA MET A 1 -12.28 10.33 -11.69
C MET A 1 -11.02 10.39 -12.53
N SER A 2 -10.05 11.19 -12.11
CA SER A 2 -8.72 11.18 -12.71
C SER A 2 -8.08 9.78 -12.56
N ALA A 3 -7.13 9.42 -13.44
CA ALA A 3 -6.43 8.17 -13.27
C ALA A 3 -5.48 8.27 -12.05
N VAL A 4 -5.48 7.27 -11.17
CA VAL A 4 -4.55 7.19 -10.04
C VAL A 4 -3.21 6.67 -10.56
N TYR A 5 -2.13 7.39 -10.26
CA TYR A 5 -0.76 7.07 -10.68
C TYR A 5 0.17 6.74 -9.50
N ASP A 6 -0.27 7.05 -8.27
CA ASP A 6 0.50 6.96 -7.06
C ASP A 6 -0.32 6.17 -6.03
N ILE A 7 0.15 4.97 -5.67
CA ILE A 7 -0.59 4.06 -4.81
C ILE A 7 -0.56 4.46 -3.34
N HIS A 8 0.42 5.29 -2.93
CA HIS A 8 0.59 5.70 -1.54
C HIS A 8 1.37 7.02 -1.42
N THR A 9 0.76 7.98 -0.75
CA THR A 9 1.42 9.26 -0.40
C THR A 9 0.85 9.83 0.89
N HIS A 10 1.66 10.59 1.62
CA HIS A 10 1.23 11.38 2.79
C HIS A 10 0.84 12.81 2.43
N ASP A 11 1.15 13.26 1.22
CA ASP A 11 0.89 14.60 0.74
C ASP A 11 -0.29 14.65 -0.23
N PHE A 12 -0.99 15.78 -0.24
CA PHE A 12 -2.04 15.98 -1.24
C PHE A 12 -1.41 16.28 -2.60
N PRO A 13 -1.82 15.57 -3.67
CA PRO A 13 -1.30 15.80 -5.00
C PRO A 13 -1.78 17.16 -5.56
N GLU A 14 -0.98 17.77 -6.44
CA GLU A 14 -1.37 19.00 -7.15
C GLU A 14 -2.64 18.82 -7.97
N VAL A 15 -2.82 17.64 -8.57
CA VAL A 15 -4.02 17.26 -9.30
C VAL A 15 -4.84 16.30 -8.45
N PRO A 16 -6.01 16.69 -7.95
CA PRO A 16 -6.85 15.86 -7.12
C PRO A 16 -7.19 14.49 -7.76
N GLY A 17 -7.20 13.44 -6.95
CA GLY A 17 -7.58 12.10 -7.37
C GLY A 17 -6.51 11.34 -8.16
N THR A 18 -5.28 11.85 -8.25
CA THR A 18 -4.17 11.16 -8.93
C THR A 18 -3.32 10.31 -8.01
N SER A 19 -3.45 10.48 -6.70
CA SER A 19 -2.72 9.72 -5.67
C SER A 19 -3.67 9.21 -4.60
N ILE A 20 -3.38 8.05 -4.00
CA ILE A 20 -4.08 7.56 -2.81
C ILE A 20 -3.43 8.19 -1.58
N VAL A 21 -4.13 9.14 -0.95
CA VAL A 21 -3.61 9.91 0.18
C VAL A 21 -3.86 9.15 1.48
N GLN A 22 -2.81 8.98 2.28
CA GLN A 22 -2.87 8.35 3.60
C GLN A 22 -3.60 9.22 4.61
N LEU A 23 -4.62 8.67 5.25
CA LEU A 23 -5.31 9.24 6.41
C LEU A 23 -4.96 8.47 7.69
N THR A 24 -4.88 9.18 8.79
CA THR A 24 -4.74 8.59 10.13
C THR A 24 -5.97 8.86 10.98
N PRO A 25 -6.25 8.08 12.04
CA PRO A 25 -7.38 8.34 12.93
C PRO A 25 -7.27 9.67 13.70
N ALA A 26 -6.06 10.25 13.81
CA ALA A 26 -5.80 11.54 14.43
C ALA A 26 -5.94 12.72 13.45
N ARG A 27 -5.66 12.48 12.17
CA ARG A 27 -5.63 13.53 11.14
C ARG A 27 -6.34 13.00 9.89
N TYR A 28 -7.63 13.31 9.76
CA TYR A 28 -8.38 13.01 8.55
C TYR A 28 -9.21 14.21 8.10
N CYS A 29 -9.15 14.47 6.82
CA CYS A 29 -10.02 15.42 6.15
C CYS A 29 -10.36 14.83 4.77
N LEU A 30 -11.63 14.69 4.47
CA LEU A 30 -12.11 14.07 3.25
C LEU A 30 -12.57 15.17 2.28
N TYR A 31 -11.79 15.41 1.24
CA TYR A 31 -12.17 16.29 0.13
C TYR A 31 -12.80 15.46 -0.98
N PRO A 32 -13.87 15.96 -1.65
CA PRO A 32 -14.67 15.17 -2.57
C PRO A 32 -13.93 14.69 -3.83
N ASP A 33 -12.85 15.39 -4.22
CA ASP A 33 -12.10 15.08 -5.44
C ASP A 33 -10.85 14.21 -5.19
N HIS A 34 -10.60 13.81 -3.95
CA HIS A 34 -9.47 12.98 -3.57
C HIS A 34 -9.90 11.55 -3.25
N VAL A 35 -8.93 10.63 -3.32
CA VAL A 35 -9.07 9.23 -2.91
C VAL A 35 -8.05 8.90 -1.84
N TYR A 36 -8.38 7.94 -0.97
CA TYR A 36 -7.67 7.77 0.28
C TYR A 36 -7.40 6.31 0.61
N SER A 37 -6.37 6.11 1.46
CA SER A 37 -6.28 4.97 2.36
C SER A 37 -6.42 5.45 3.80
N VAL A 38 -6.77 4.55 4.72
CA VAL A 38 -6.80 4.85 6.17
C VAL A 38 -6.28 3.70 6.99
N GLY A 39 -5.39 4.00 7.92
CA GLY A 39 -4.82 3.03 8.83
C GLY A 39 -4.21 3.65 10.07
N LEU A 40 -3.78 2.78 10.99
CA LEU A 40 -3.00 3.11 12.16
C LEU A 40 -1.59 2.59 11.95
N HIS A 41 -0.68 3.51 11.66
CA HIS A 41 0.74 3.20 11.42
C HIS A 41 1.38 2.60 12.69
N PRO A 42 2.32 1.66 12.59
CA PRO A 42 2.96 1.04 13.76
C PRO A 42 3.71 2.01 14.67
N TRP A 43 4.02 3.23 14.22
CA TRP A 43 4.64 4.27 15.04
C TRP A 43 3.64 5.08 15.86
N ASP A 44 2.36 5.08 15.46
CA ASP A 44 1.29 5.90 16.03
C ASP A 44 0.34 5.08 16.94
N ILE A 45 0.70 3.83 17.24
CA ILE A 45 -0.07 2.98 18.13
C ILE A 45 0.07 3.49 19.57
N GLU A 46 -1.04 3.79 20.22
CA GLU A 46 -1.14 4.23 21.59
C GLU A 46 -1.80 3.16 22.48
N ASP A 47 -1.83 3.37 23.80
CA ASP A 47 -2.41 2.42 24.75
C ASP A 47 -3.91 2.15 24.47
N ASP A 48 -4.62 3.15 23.97
CA ASP A 48 -6.03 3.05 23.58
C ASP A 48 -6.24 2.65 22.11
N TRP A 49 -5.30 1.95 21.51
CA TRP A 49 -5.32 1.57 20.08
C TRP A 49 -6.67 1.00 19.60
N ARG A 50 -7.47 0.39 20.48
CA ARG A 50 -8.80 -0.09 20.12
C ARG A 50 -9.75 1.05 19.77
N VAL A 51 -9.62 2.20 20.44
CA VAL A 51 -10.37 3.43 20.12
C VAL A 51 -9.86 4.01 18.81
N GLN A 52 -8.53 4.00 18.59
CA GLN A 52 -7.93 4.42 17.32
C GLN A 52 -8.43 3.55 16.17
N MET A 53 -8.48 2.22 16.34
CA MET A 53 -9.00 1.29 15.32
C MET A 53 -10.50 1.45 15.06
N ALA A 54 -11.30 1.77 16.06
CA ALA A 54 -12.72 2.10 15.87
C ALA A 54 -12.90 3.33 14.98
N LYS A 55 -12.06 4.36 15.14
CA LYS A 55 -12.05 5.53 14.25
C LYS A 55 -11.61 5.15 12.82
N VAL A 56 -10.56 4.35 12.68
CA VAL A 56 -10.13 3.82 11.37
C VAL A 56 -11.31 3.11 10.69
N ALA A 57 -12.03 2.25 11.39
CA ALA A 57 -13.15 1.50 10.83
C ALA A 57 -14.28 2.43 10.34
N VAL A 58 -14.61 3.49 11.07
CA VAL A 58 -15.62 4.48 10.64
C VAL A 58 -15.17 5.23 9.40
N ILE A 59 -13.93 5.71 9.35
CA ILE A 59 -13.39 6.45 8.20
C ILE A 59 -13.32 5.53 6.97
N ALA A 60 -12.93 4.27 7.18
CA ALA A 60 -12.78 3.27 6.13
C ALA A 60 -14.08 2.96 5.36
N MET A 61 -15.25 3.23 5.96
CA MET A 61 -16.56 3.05 5.28
C MET A 61 -16.83 4.12 4.23
N HIS A 62 -16.09 5.23 4.22
CA HIS A 62 -16.30 6.27 3.24
C HIS A 62 -15.98 5.77 1.81
N PRO A 63 -16.80 6.11 0.79
CA PRO A 63 -16.62 5.59 -0.58
C PRO A 63 -15.30 6.05 -1.25
N HIS A 64 -14.73 7.18 -0.84
CA HIS A 64 -13.44 7.66 -1.35
C HIS A 64 -12.23 7.01 -0.65
N VAL A 65 -12.42 6.22 0.38
CA VAL A 65 -11.36 5.38 0.97
C VAL A 65 -11.30 4.09 0.17
N LEU A 66 -10.24 3.92 -0.62
CA LEU A 66 -10.10 2.81 -1.57
C LEU A 66 -9.30 1.63 -1.01
N ALA A 67 -8.46 1.86 0.00
CA ALA A 67 -7.62 0.85 0.62
C ALA A 67 -7.56 1.02 2.15
N ILE A 68 -7.25 -0.05 2.87
CA ILE A 68 -6.91 0.00 4.29
C ILE A 68 -5.39 0.15 4.42
N GLY A 69 -4.94 0.99 5.33
CA GLY A 69 -3.51 1.29 5.51
C GLY A 69 -3.25 2.79 5.39
N GLU A 70 -2.08 3.20 5.65
CA GLU A 70 -0.88 2.43 5.96
C GLU A 70 -1.00 1.75 7.32
N ALA A 71 -0.68 0.46 7.39
CA ALA A 71 -0.67 -0.34 8.60
C ALA A 71 0.38 -1.45 8.49
N GLY A 72 0.93 -1.93 9.60
CA GLY A 72 1.94 -2.99 9.46
C GLY A 72 2.82 -3.22 10.67
N LEU A 73 4.07 -3.60 10.39
CA LEU A 73 5.03 -4.07 11.39
C LEU A 73 6.40 -3.39 11.18
N ASP A 74 6.96 -2.82 12.24
CA ASP A 74 8.29 -2.21 12.22
C ASP A 74 9.12 -2.65 13.43
N LYS A 75 10.17 -3.45 13.19
CA LYS A 75 11.12 -3.89 14.22
C LYS A 75 12.16 -2.83 14.58
N LYS A 76 12.25 -1.74 13.85
CA LYS A 76 13.33 -0.76 14.03
C LYS A 76 12.88 0.53 14.71
N LYS A 77 11.75 1.06 14.31
CA LYS A 77 11.34 2.42 14.69
C LYS A 77 10.07 2.47 15.54
N SER A 78 9.23 1.42 15.49
CA SER A 78 8.02 1.42 16.31
C SER A 78 8.36 1.46 17.80
N PRO A 79 7.73 2.34 18.60
CA PRO A 79 7.92 2.42 20.04
C PRO A 79 7.19 1.30 20.78
N VAL A 80 6.25 0.59 20.14
CA VAL A 80 5.45 -0.45 20.79
C VAL A 80 5.97 -1.85 20.53
N PRO A 81 5.77 -2.80 21.47
CA PRO A 81 6.17 -4.19 21.30
C PRO A 81 5.55 -4.86 20.09
N MET A 82 6.25 -5.85 19.52
CA MET A 82 5.84 -6.55 18.31
C MET A 82 4.52 -7.31 18.45
N ASP A 83 4.19 -7.81 19.64
CA ASP A 83 2.92 -8.48 19.91
C ASP A 83 1.72 -7.50 19.82
N VAL A 84 1.91 -6.26 20.28
CA VAL A 84 0.90 -5.19 20.13
C VAL A 84 0.77 -4.80 18.65
N GLN A 85 1.88 -4.58 17.94
CA GLN A 85 1.85 -4.29 16.52
C GLN A 85 1.09 -5.38 15.74
N LYS A 86 1.39 -6.66 16.02
CA LYS A 86 0.70 -7.81 15.41
C LYS A 86 -0.79 -7.84 15.72
N ALA A 87 -1.19 -7.48 16.95
CA ALA A 87 -2.59 -7.41 17.34
C ALA A 87 -3.33 -6.34 16.54
N VAL A 88 -2.75 -5.14 16.46
CA VAL A 88 -3.30 -4.01 15.69
C VAL A 88 -3.34 -4.33 14.20
N PHE A 89 -2.29 -4.92 13.65
CA PHE A 89 -2.25 -5.30 12.24
C PHE A 89 -3.33 -6.34 11.89
N ARG A 90 -3.59 -7.33 12.75
CA ARG A 90 -4.68 -8.28 12.56
C ARG A 90 -6.06 -7.61 12.48
N GLU A 91 -6.30 -6.55 13.24
CA GLU A 91 -7.56 -5.79 13.13
C GLU A 91 -7.68 -5.06 11.77
N HIS A 92 -6.57 -4.54 11.22
CA HIS A 92 -6.58 -3.99 9.86
C HIS A 92 -6.87 -5.07 8.81
N VAL A 93 -6.28 -6.26 8.96
CA VAL A 93 -6.57 -7.40 8.08
C VAL A 93 -8.05 -7.78 8.13
N LYS A 94 -8.65 -7.89 9.33
CA LYS A 94 -10.09 -8.15 9.46
C LYS A 94 -10.93 -7.06 8.79
N LEU A 95 -10.57 -5.80 8.97
CA LEU A 95 -11.27 -4.67 8.39
C LEU A 95 -11.18 -4.68 6.86
N SER A 96 -10.00 -4.99 6.31
CA SER A 96 -9.76 -5.15 4.87
C SER A 96 -10.67 -6.23 4.27
N GLU A 97 -10.70 -7.42 4.89
CA GLU A 97 -11.56 -8.54 4.45
C GLU A 97 -13.05 -8.19 4.56
N MET A 98 -13.46 -7.53 5.64
CA MET A 98 -14.86 -7.15 5.88
C MET A 98 -15.36 -6.09 4.88
N LEU A 99 -14.53 -5.11 4.54
CA LEU A 99 -14.88 -4.02 3.64
C LEU A 99 -14.53 -4.29 2.17
N HIS A 100 -13.93 -5.45 1.88
CA HIS A 100 -13.44 -5.80 0.55
C HIS A 100 -12.49 -4.74 -0.02
N LYS A 101 -11.55 -4.24 0.80
CA LYS A 101 -10.55 -3.24 0.41
C LYS A 101 -9.15 -3.80 0.59
N PRO A 102 -8.23 -3.63 -0.40
CA PRO A 102 -6.87 -4.12 -0.27
C PRO A 102 -6.10 -3.40 0.84
N LEU A 103 -4.97 -3.98 1.27
CA LEU A 103 -4.09 -3.39 2.28
C LEU A 103 -2.84 -2.74 1.68
N ILE A 104 -2.53 -1.52 2.15
CA ILE A 104 -1.23 -0.87 1.99
C ILE A 104 -0.43 -1.13 3.27
N VAL A 105 0.70 -1.81 3.13
CA VAL A 105 1.41 -2.43 4.26
C VAL A 105 2.79 -1.84 4.46
N HIS A 106 3.02 -1.32 5.66
CA HIS A 106 4.35 -0.96 6.17
C HIS A 106 5.06 -2.20 6.72
N CYS A 107 6.28 -2.47 6.26
CA CYS A 107 7.02 -3.62 6.75
C CYS A 107 8.52 -3.37 6.85
N VAL A 108 9.03 -3.19 8.06
CA VAL A 108 10.46 -3.02 8.32
C VAL A 108 11.01 -4.19 9.11
N LYS A 109 11.84 -5.04 8.44
CA LYS A 109 12.49 -6.23 9.02
C LYS A 109 11.52 -7.25 9.65
N ALA A 110 10.27 -7.32 9.17
CA ALA A 110 9.20 -8.14 9.74
C ALA A 110 8.42 -8.97 8.69
N VAL A 111 9.04 -9.28 7.56
CA VAL A 111 8.40 -10.01 6.45
C VAL A 111 7.89 -11.39 6.89
N ASP A 112 8.66 -12.13 7.71
CA ASP A 112 8.27 -13.46 8.18
C ASP A 112 7.01 -13.41 9.04
N GLU A 113 6.93 -12.42 9.95
CA GLU A 113 5.74 -12.18 10.78
C GLU A 113 4.53 -11.79 9.95
N LEU A 114 4.74 -10.94 8.95
CA LEU A 114 3.71 -10.52 8.02
C LEU A 114 3.13 -11.71 7.24
N LEU A 115 4.00 -12.55 6.68
CA LEU A 115 3.61 -13.78 5.97
C LEU A 115 2.92 -14.79 6.89
N ALA A 116 3.36 -14.89 8.16
CA ALA A 116 2.72 -15.76 9.15
C ALA A 116 1.27 -15.29 9.42
N ILE A 117 1.05 -13.99 9.61
CA ILE A 117 -0.30 -13.41 9.83
C ILE A 117 -1.18 -13.64 8.60
N ARG A 118 -0.67 -13.41 7.39
CA ARG A 118 -1.42 -13.61 6.15
C ARG A 118 -1.91 -15.06 6.02
N ARG A 119 -1.04 -16.04 6.28
CA ARG A 119 -1.40 -17.47 6.24
C ARG A 119 -2.36 -17.86 7.35
N GLU A 120 -2.11 -17.41 8.58
CA GLU A 120 -2.95 -17.67 9.75
C GLU A 120 -4.39 -17.20 9.53
N MET A 121 -4.56 -16.02 8.93
CA MET A 121 -5.87 -15.39 8.75
C MET A 121 -6.59 -15.82 7.46
N GLY A 122 -5.94 -16.58 6.57
CA GLY A 122 -6.55 -17.06 5.32
C GLY A 122 -7.02 -15.92 4.41
N VAL A 123 -6.21 -14.88 4.29
CA VAL A 123 -6.53 -13.61 3.60
C VAL A 123 -6.80 -13.83 2.12
N LYS A 124 -7.86 -13.21 1.61
CA LYS A 124 -8.28 -13.25 0.20
C LYS A 124 -7.88 -12.00 -0.57
N HIS A 125 -7.95 -10.82 0.08
CA HIS A 125 -7.63 -9.56 -0.58
C HIS A 125 -6.11 -9.36 -0.74
N PRO A 126 -5.67 -8.69 -1.82
CA PRO A 126 -4.26 -8.43 -2.04
C PRO A 126 -3.71 -7.42 -1.04
N TRP A 127 -2.44 -7.56 -0.75
CA TRP A 127 -1.66 -6.58 -0.02
C TRP A 127 -0.66 -5.94 -0.95
N VAL A 128 -0.29 -4.70 -0.72
CA VAL A 128 0.90 -4.06 -1.30
C VAL A 128 1.87 -3.69 -0.18
N LEU A 129 3.08 -4.23 -0.24
CA LEU A 129 4.17 -3.82 0.62
C LEU A 129 4.75 -2.54 0.02
N HIS A 130 4.49 -1.41 0.68
CA HIS A 130 4.95 -0.12 0.18
C HIS A 130 6.44 0.13 0.47
N GLY A 131 7.05 1.07 -0.25
CA GLY A 131 8.45 1.46 -0.06
C GLY A 131 9.44 0.33 -0.29
N TYR A 132 9.16 -0.58 -1.22
CA TYR A 132 9.98 -1.78 -1.41
C TYR A 132 11.34 -1.45 -2.04
N ARG A 133 12.42 -1.93 -1.39
CA ARG A 133 13.82 -1.74 -1.80
C ARG A 133 14.59 -3.06 -1.91
N GLY A 134 13.89 -4.19 -1.74
CA GLY A 134 14.50 -5.52 -1.79
C GLY A 134 14.81 -5.98 -3.22
N GLY A 135 15.40 -7.17 -3.34
CA GLY A 135 15.72 -7.77 -4.63
C GLY A 135 14.54 -8.50 -5.30
N PRO A 136 14.69 -8.87 -6.58
CA PRO A 136 13.63 -9.47 -7.39
C PRO A 136 13.15 -10.82 -6.86
N GLU A 137 14.03 -11.66 -6.31
CA GLU A 137 13.64 -12.97 -5.79
C GLU A 137 12.67 -12.85 -4.62
N GLN A 138 12.88 -11.90 -3.70
CA GLN A 138 11.97 -11.65 -2.60
C GLN A 138 10.66 -11.05 -3.08
N ALA A 139 10.69 -10.13 -4.05
CA ALA A 139 9.49 -9.55 -4.67
C ALA A 139 8.62 -10.64 -5.30
N GLU A 140 9.23 -11.59 -6.02
CA GLU A 140 8.53 -12.73 -6.62
C GLU A 140 7.95 -13.69 -5.56
N GLN A 141 8.68 -13.95 -4.47
CA GLN A 141 8.17 -14.75 -3.36
C GLN A 141 6.96 -14.11 -2.70
N LEU A 142 6.98 -12.79 -2.48
CA LEU A 142 5.86 -12.01 -1.95
C LEU A 142 4.66 -12.07 -2.90
N ARG A 143 4.89 -11.87 -4.20
CA ARG A 143 3.86 -11.93 -5.23
C ARG A 143 3.13 -13.27 -5.24
N LYS A 144 3.86 -14.40 -5.14
CA LYS A 144 3.27 -15.75 -5.03
C LYS A 144 2.40 -15.95 -3.81
N GLN A 145 2.54 -15.09 -2.80
CA GLN A 145 1.70 -15.07 -1.60
C GLN A 145 0.56 -14.04 -1.69
N GLY A 146 0.32 -13.44 -2.87
CA GLY A 146 -0.69 -12.40 -3.05
C GLY A 146 -0.30 -11.05 -2.44
N ILE A 147 1.00 -10.80 -2.30
CA ILE A 147 1.54 -9.52 -1.83
C ILE A 147 2.28 -8.85 -2.98
N TYR A 148 1.75 -7.73 -3.42
CA TYR A 148 2.39 -6.84 -4.38
C TYR A 148 3.49 -6.03 -3.70
N VAL A 149 4.33 -5.36 -4.47
CA VAL A 149 5.28 -4.37 -3.98
C VAL A 149 5.09 -3.07 -4.75
N SER A 150 5.22 -1.93 -4.07
CA SER A 150 5.30 -0.63 -4.73
C SER A 150 6.69 -0.05 -4.61
N LEU A 151 7.13 0.62 -5.67
CA LEU A 151 8.46 1.18 -5.80
C LEU A 151 8.38 2.70 -5.61
N GLY A 152 9.19 3.23 -4.69
CA GLY A 152 9.43 4.66 -4.48
C GLY A 152 10.79 5.08 -5.03
N LEU A 153 11.24 6.31 -4.78
CA LEU A 153 12.49 6.87 -5.34
C LEU A 153 13.77 6.06 -5.07
N GLU A 154 13.78 5.26 -3.99
CA GLU A 154 14.93 4.42 -3.65
C GLU A 154 14.74 2.95 -4.08
N TYR A 155 14.06 2.72 -5.18
CA TYR A 155 13.80 1.38 -5.68
C TYR A 155 15.07 0.64 -6.11
N ASN A 156 14.99 -0.68 -6.14
CA ASN A 156 16.03 -1.54 -6.70
C ASN A 156 15.76 -1.74 -8.19
N THR A 157 16.67 -1.31 -9.05
CA THR A 157 16.54 -1.37 -10.51
C THR A 157 16.40 -2.80 -11.02
N ASP A 158 17.11 -3.78 -10.43
CA ASP A 158 16.97 -5.18 -10.82
C ASP A 158 15.54 -5.68 -10.54
N THR A 159 14.94 -5.23 -9.43
CA THR A 159 13.54 -5.57 -9.11
C THR A 159 12.56 -4.95 -10.12
N LEU A 160 12.80 -3.70 -10.53
CA LEU A 160 11.98 -3.05 -11.56
C LEU A 160 12.03 -3.82 -12.88
N LEU A 161 13.23 -4.23 -13.31
CA LEU A 161 13.43 -4.86 -14.62
C LEU A 161 13.01 -6.32 -14.67
N ASP A 162 13.06 -7.03 -13.54
CA ASP A 162 12.72 -8.46 -13.48
C ASP A 162 11.23 -8.71 -13.20
N MET A 163 10.52 -7.72 -12.59
CA MET A 163 9.11 -7.93 -12.26
C MET A 163 8.22 -7.89 -13.51
N PRO A 164 7.18 -8.74 -13.58
CA PRO A 164 6.22 -8.65 -14.66
C PRO A 164 5.48 -7.30 -14.63
N PHE A 165 5.46 -6.58 -15.74
CA PHE A 165 4.94 -5.20 -15.84
C PHE A 165 3.52 -5.03 -15.31
N LYS A 166 2.68 -6.05 -15.38
CA LYS A 166 1.31 -6.01 -14.85
C LYS A 166 1.23 -5.90 -13.32
N TYR A 167 2.37 -6.02 -12.61
CA TYR A 167 2.45 -5.88 -11.15
C TYR A 167 3.20 -4.62 -10.71
N LEU A 168 3.69 -3.82 -11.65
CA LEU A 168 4.39 -2.58 -11.33
C LEU A 168 3.44 -1.58 -10.69
N LEU A 169 3.72 -1.20 -9.44
CA LEU A 169 3.07 -0.14 -8.69
C LEU A 169 4.12 0.88 -8.27
N LEU A 170 3.81 2.15 -8.35
CA LEU A 170 4.69 3.26 -7.98
C LEU A 170 4.05 4.12 -6.89
N GLU A 171 4.90 4.75 -6.07
CA GLU A 171 4.47 5.58 -4.95
C GLU A 171 5.44 6.74 -4.68
N SER A 172 4.93 7.82 -4.07
CA SER A 172 5.76 8.94 -3.62
C SER A 172 6.08 8.92 -2.12
N ASP A 173 5.28 8.22 -1.31
CA ASP A 173 5.39 8.17 0.16
C ASP A 173 5.46 9.60 0.78
N THR A 174 6.44 9.87 1.67
CA THR A 174 6.65 11.17 2.33
C THR A 174 7.69 12.05 1.66
N HIS A 175 8.41 11.56 0.67
CA HIS A 175 9.66 12.21 0.21
C HIS A 175 9.77 12.37 -1.30
N GLY A 176 8.74 12.09 -2.06
CA GLY A 176 8.89 12.00 -3.49
C GLY A 176 7.94 12.85 -4.31
N ASP A 177 8.50 13.56 -5.28
CA ASP A 177 7.73 13.94 -6.45
C ASP A 177 7.55 12.70 -7.32
N VAL A 178 6.32 12.22 -7.39
CA VAL A 178 5.96 11.05 -8.22
C VAL A 178 6.34 11.28 -9.70
N ASN A 179 6.39 12.53 -10.17
CA ASN A 179 6.80 12.84 -11.53
C ASN A 179 8.28 12.55 -11.75
N VAL A 180 9.14 12.84 -10.77
CA VAL A 180 10.56 12.47 -10.81
C VAL A 180 10.71 10.94 -10.85
N LEU A 181 9.93 10.22 -10.05
CA LEU A 181 9.95 8.76 -10.06
C LEU A 181 9.55 8.19 -11.42
N TYR A 182 8.47 8.70 -12.03
CA TYR A 182 8.04 8.25 -13.36
C TYR A 182 9.11 8.47 -14.43
N LYS A 183 9.82 9.61 -14.38
CA LYS A 183 10.94 9.89 -15.28
C LYS A 183 12.04 8.85 -15.12
N LEU A 184 12.53 8.61 -13.89
CA LEU A 184 13.59 7.64 -13.60
C LEU A 184 13.18 6.21 -14.03
N VAL A 185 12.00 5.76 -13.66
CA VAL A 185 11.49 4.43 -14.02
C VAL A 185 11.39 4.29 -15.55
N SER A 186 10.96 5.33 -16.25
CA SER A 186 10.85 5.30 -17.71
C SER A 186 12.22 5.25 -18.39
N GLU A 187 13.20 5.93 -17.85
CA GLU A 187 14.60 5.87 -18.32
C GLU A 187 15.18 4.47 -18.11
N ASP A 188 15.03 3.88 -16.92
CA ASP A 188 15.51 2.52 -16.62
C ASP A 188 14.82 1.42 -17.44
N MET A 189 13.53 1.59 -17.74
CA MET A 189 12.75 0.68 -18.58
C MET A 189 12.94 0.90 -20.09
N GLU A 190 13.71 1.92 -20.49
CA GLU A 190 13.82 2.36 -21.90
C GLU A 190 12.44 2.57 -22.56
N ALA A 191 11.48 3.12 -21.80
CA ALA A 191 10.08 3.23 -22.21
C ALA A 191 9.61 4.70 -22.23
N ASN A 192 8.53 4.94 -22.97
CA ASN A 192 7.87 6.25 -22.95
C ASN A 192 7.15 6.48 -21.62
N GLU A 193 7.38 7.62 -20.97
CA GLU A 193 6.80 7.95 -19.66
C GLU A 193 5.27 7.86 -19.64
N GLN A 194 4.59 8.36 -20.68
CA GLN A 194 3.13 8.30 -20.75
C GLN A 194 2.63 6.84 -20.83
N SER A 195 3.39 5.95 -21.46
CA SER A 195 3.09 4.53 -21.49
C SER A 195 3.25 3.87 -20.14
N VAL A 196 4.31 4.23 -19.38
CA VAL A 196 4.52 3.75 -18.00
C VAL A 196 3.42 4.26 -17.08
N ARG A 197 3.04 5.55 -17.17
CA ARG A 197 1.91 6.11 -16.40
C ARG A 197 0.61 5.35 -16.68
N SER A 198 0.33 5.09 -17.95
CA SER A 198 -0.88 4.37 -18.36
C SER A 198 -0.89 2.92 -17.86
N LEU A 199 0.27 2.27 -17.87
CA LEU A 199 0.44 0.92 -17.33
C LEU A 199 0.20 0.88 -15.82
N VAL A 200 0.87 1.75 -15.06
CA VAL A 200 0.73 1.81 -13.60
C VAL A 200 -0.70 2.15 -13.19
N ALA A 201 -1.34 3.10 -13.87
CA ALA A 201 -2.74 3.42 -13.59
C ALA A 201 -3.67 2.22 -13.78
N LYS A 202 -3.47 1.42 -14.83
CA LYS A 202 -4.22 0.15 -15.03
C LYS A 202 -3.93 -0.85 -13.93
N ASN A 203 -2.67 -0.99 -13.52
CA ASN A 203 -2.26 -1.91 -12.47
C ASN A 203 -2.86 -1.52 -11.11
N ILE A 204 -2.89 -0.22 -10.78
CA ILE A 204 -3.54 0.28 -9.56
C ILE A 204 -5.04 -0.06 -9.58
N VAL A 205 -5.72 0.16 -10.70
CA VAL A 205 -7.15 -0.21 -10.83
C VAL A 205 -7.34 -1.71 -10.66
N ALA A 206 -6.47 -2.54 -11.26
CA ALA A 206 -6.52 -4.00 -11.10
C ALA A 206 -6.29 -4.42 -9.65
N PHE A 207 -5.27 -3.84 -8.98
CA PHE A 207 -5.01 -4.08 -7.56
C PHE A 207 -6.22 -3.71 -6.67
N LEU A 208 -6.84 -2.56 -6.90
CA LEU A 208 -7.99 -2.10 -6.12
C LEU A 208 -9.26 -2.96 -6.34
N LYS A 209 -9.39 -3.60 -7.52
CA LYS A 209 -10.54 -4.43 -7.89
C LYS A 209 -10.32 -5.94 -7.72
N SER A 210 -9.15 -6.40 -7.34
CA SER A 210 -8.77 -7.82 -7.33
C SER A 210 -9.53 -8.69 -6.31
N HIS A 211 -10.60 -8.17 -5.71
CA HIS A 211 -11.53 -8.92 -4.88
C HIS A 211 -12.67 -9.60 -5.69
N ASP A 212 -12.89 -9.21 -6.96
CA ASP A 212 -14.01 -9.70 -7.78
C ASP A 212 -13.70 -10.99 -8.56
N GLU A 213 -12.44 -11.41 -8.65
CA GLU A 213 -12.07 -12.61 -9.41
C GLU A 213 -11.13 -13.52 -8.62
N HIS A 214 -11.60 -14.72 -8.30
CA HIS A 214 -10.79 -15.85 -7.88
C HIS A 214 -9.95 -16.32 -9.09
N SER A 215 -8.79 -15.73 -9.29
CA SER A 215 -7.84 -16.21 -10.29
C SER A 215 -6.41 -15.90 -9.89
N PHE A 216 -5.92 -16.64 -8.91
CA PHE A 216 -4.51 -16.94 -8.82
C PHE A 216 -4.27 -18.28 -9.53
N GLU A 217 -4.35 -18.30 -10.88
CA GLU A 217 -3.76 -19.34 -11.73
C GLU A 217 -2.39 -18.90 -12.21
#